data_2a0ab96bcb1f740ac172a97f973d0209
#
_entry.id   2a0ab96bcb1f740ac172a97f973d0209
#
_cell.length_a   1.000
_cell.length_b   1.000
_cell.length_c   1.000
_cell.angle_alpha   90.00
_cell.angle_beta   90.00
_cell.angle_gamma   90.00
#
_symmetry.space_group_name_H-M   'P 1'
#
loop_
_entity.id
_entity.type
_entity.pdbx_description
1 polymer ?
#
loop_
_entity_poly.entity_id
_entity_poly.type
_entity_poly.pdbx_seq_one_letter_code
_entity_poly.pdbx_strand_id
1 'polypeptide(L)' 'MRRYDLRHLHDNFYNRMSEIMQDEAQKDEVIIFLFEIGDFTPIQKSADLIKEGGYELMNSLKFNEADWTIVVKKG' A
#
# COMPACT_ATOMS: atom_id res chain seq x y z
N MET A 1 13.76 5.36 -1.33
CA MET A 1 12.63 4.41 -1.23
C MET A 1 12.35 4.14 0.24
N ARG A 2 11.12 4.38 0.69
CA ARG A 2 10.72 4.12 2.08
C ARG A 2 9.83 2.90 2.16
N ARG A 3 9.84 2.27 3.32
CA ARG A 3 9.09 1.05 3.56
C ARG A 3 8.26 1.19 4.83
N TYR A 4 6.97 0.87 4.74
CA TYR A 4 6.06 0.94 5.87
C TYR A 4 5.45 -0.43 6.13
N ASP A 5 5.58 -0.90 7.37
CA ASP A 5 4.95 -2.13 7.83
C ASP A 5 3.63 -1.76 8.51
N LEU A 6 2.52 -2.05 7.82
CA LEU A 6 1.17 -1.71 8.30
C LEU A 6 0.41 -2.93 8.80
N ARG A 7 1.09 -4.06 9.03
CA ARG A 7 0.44 -5.31 9.46
C ARG A 7 -0.29 -5.17 10.80
N HIS A 8 0.24 -4.35 11.70
CA HIS A 8 -0.35 -4.12 13.02
C HIS A 8 -1.69 -3.39 12.98
N LEU A 9 -2.04 -2.76 11.85
CA LEU A 9 -3.28 -2.00 11.70
C LEU A 9 -4.45 -2.86 11.23
N HIS A 10 -4.20 -4.10 10.81
CA HIS A 10 -5.22 -5.00 10.29
C HIS A 10 -6.09 -4.30 9.23
N ASP A 11 -7.42 -4.27 9.38
CA ASP A 11 -8.32 -3.67 8.40
C ASP A 11 -8.22 -2.14 8.30
N ASN A 12 -7.54 -1.49 9.22
CA ASN A 12 -7.40 -0.02 9.23
C ASN A 12 -6.21 0.48 8.41
N PHE A 13 -5.44 -0.41 7.80
CA PHE A 13 -4.24 -0.01 7.08
C PHE A 13 -4.51 0.92 5.89
N TYR A 14 -5.72 0.88 5.32
CA TYR A 14 -6.10 1.74 4.18
C TYR A 14 -5.99 3.22 4.51
N ASN A 15 -6.48 3.60 5.69
CA ASN A 15 -6.43 5.00 6.14
C ASN A 15 -4.99 5.48 6.29
N ARG A 16 -4.16 4.65 6.89
CA ARG A 16 -2.74 4.99 7.07
C ARG A 16 -1.99 5.06 5.75
N MET A 17 -2.26 4.13 4.85
CA MET A 17 -1.68 4.12 3.51
C MET A 17 -2.02 5.40 2.76
N SER A 18 -3.30 5.80 2.78
CA SER A 18 -3.78 7.01 2.14
C SER A 18 -3.10 8.26 2.72
N GLU A 19 -3.00 8.33 4.05
CA GLU A 19 -2.35 9.43 4.76
C GLU A 19 -0.87 9.55 4.37
N ILE A 20 -0.16 8.42 4.31
CA ILE A 20 1.25 8.42 3.91
C ILE A 20 1.40 8.94 2.48
N MET A 21 0.56 8.48 1.57
CA MET A 21 0.64 8.90 0.18
C MET A 21 0.30 10.39 0.01
N GLN A 22 -0.66 10.91 0.77
CA GLN A 22 -1.06 12.30 0.67
C GLN A 22 -0.11 13.26 1.37
N ASP A 23 0.32 12.91 2.59
CA ASP A 23 0.99 13.86 3.49
C ASP A 23 2.47 13.61 3.66
N GLU A 24 2.95 12.38 3.51
CA GLU A 24 4.34 12.04 3.80
C GLU A 24 5.16 11.74 2.55
N ALA A 25 4.56 11.22 1.50
CA ALA A 25 5.27 10.89 0.27
C ALA A 25 5.59 12.15 -0.52
N GLN A 26 6.79 12.22 -1.06
CA GLN A 26 7.22 13.29 -1.93
C GLN A 26 6.95 12.93 -3.40
N LYS A 27 6.87 13.95 -4.25
CA LYS A 27 6.66 13.72 -5.69
C LYS A 27 7.71 12.76 -6.24
N ASP A 28 7.26 11.79 -7.02
CA ASP A 28 8.08 10.75 -7.65
C ASP A 28 8.72 9.77 -6.66
N GLU A 29 8.39 9.87 -5.39
CA GLU A 29 8.90 8.93 -4.40
C GLU A 29 8.24 7.56 -4.54
N VAL A 30 9.05 6.50 -4.39
CA VAL A 30 8.58 5.11 -4.40
C VAL A 30 8.48 4.64 -2.96
N ILE A 31 7.31 4.09 -2.59
CA ILE A 31 7.03 3.63 -1.24
C ILE A 31 6.55 2.19 -1.30
N ILE A 32 7.05 1.37 -0.38
CA ILE A 32 6.66 -0.03 -0.23
C ILE A 32 5.76 -0.16 0.98
N PHE A 33 4.57 -0.75 0.80
CA PHE A 33 3.65 -1.04 1.89
C PHE A 33 3.53 -2.54 2.10
N LEU A 34 3.63 -2.95 3.36
CA LEU A 34 3.44 -4.34 3.78
C LEU A 34 2.20 -4.39 4.68
N PHE A 35 1.24 -5.26 4.36
CA PHE A 35 -0.01 -5.37 5.13
C PHE A 35 -0.47 -6.83 5.21
N GLU A 36 -1.31 -7.11 6.21
CA GLU A 36 -1.86 -8.44 6.43
C GLU A 36 -3.09 -8.66 5.56
N ILE A 37 -3.22 -9.85 5.01
CA ILE A 37 -4.39 -10.23 4.22
C ILE A 37 -5.07 -11.45 4.86
N GLY A 38 -6.41 -11.41 4.96
CA GLY A 38 -7.20 -12.58 5.36
C GLY A 38 -7.77 -13.30 4.14
N ASP A 39 -8.03 -12.54 3.07
CA ASP A 39 -8.50 -13.04 1.78
C ASP A 39 -7.93 -12.16 0.67
N PHE A 40 -8.48 -12.21 -0.53
CA PHE A 40 -7.99 -11.39 -1.65
C PHE A 40 -8.53 -9.95 -1.66
N THR A 41 -9.51 -9.63 -0.82
CA THR A 41 -10.13 -8.30 -0.79
C THR A 41 -9.12 -7.18 -0.53
N PRO A 42 -8.22 -7.28 0.48
CA PRO A 42 -7.23 -6.23 0.71
C PRO A 42 -6.32 -5.96 -0.49
N ILE A 43 -6.00 -6.98 -1.27
CA ILE A 43 -5.14 -6.83 -2.45
C ILE A 43 -5.82 -5.93 -3.47
N GLN A 44 -7.06 -6.26 -3.83
CA GLN A 44 -7.81 -5.49 -4.83
C GLN A 44 -8.14 -4.09 -4.31
N LYS A 45 -8.58 -3.99 -3.07
CA LYS A 45 -8.97 -2.71 -2.47
C LYS A 45 -7.80 -1.74 -2.37
N SER A 46 -6.62 -2.23 -1.99
CA SER A 46 -5.43 -1.38 -1.93
C SER A 46 -5.03 -0.88 -3.31
N ALA A 47 -5.10 -1.75 -4.33
CA ALA A 47 -4.81 -1.35 -5.71
C ALA A 47 -5.79 -0.28 -6.20
N ASP A 48 -7.07 -0.44 -5.91
CA ASP A 48 -8.11 0.53 -6.30
C ASP A 48 -7.87 1.88 -5.62
N LEU A 49 -7.56 1.86 -4.33
CA LEU A 49 -7.30 3.09 -3.57
C LEU A 49 -6.10 3.85 -4.14
N ILE A 50 -5.04 3.16 -4.51
CA ILE A 50 -3.85 3.76 -5.11
C ILE A 50 -4.19 4.40 -6.46
N LYS A 51 -4.94 3.71 -7.29
CA LYS A 51 -5.35 4.22 -8.60
C LYS A 51 -6.30 5.41 -8.48
N GLU A 52 -7.26 5.35 -7.58
CA GLU A 52 -8.20 6.44 -7.33
C GLU A 52 -7.51 7.70 -6.83
N GLY A 53 -6.43 7.55 -6.07
CA GLY A 53 -5.62 8.66 -5.59
C GLY A 53 -4.74 9.30 -6.66
N GLY A 54 -4.68 8.71 -7.86
CA GLY A 54 -3.82 9.20 -8.93
C GLY A 54 -2.37 8.75 -8.82
N TYR A 55 -2.10 7.76 -7.99
CA TYR A 55 -0.76 7.22 -7.79
C TYR A 55 -0.52 6.04 -8.73
N GLU A 56 0.74 5.69 -8.94
CA GLU A 56 1.10 4.57 -9.79
C GLU A 56 1.37 3.32 -8.96
N LEU A 57 0.63 2.25 -9.23
CA LEU A 57 0.89 0.95 -8.62
C LEU A 57 1.96 0.26 -9.46
N MET A 58 3.18 0.18 -8.95
CA MET A 58 4.32 -0.37 -9.67
C MET A 58 4.38 -1.88 -9.58
N ASN A 59 4.01 -2.44 -8.43
CA ASN A 59 4.06 -3.88 -8.23
C ASN A 59 3.14 -4.30 -7.09
N SER A 60 2.72 -5.57 -7.13
CA SER A 60 1.85 -6.17 -6.12
C SER A 60 2.30 -7.61 -5.95
N LEU A 61 2.87 -7.95 -4.79
CA LEU A 61 3.59 -9.20 -4.57
C LEU A 61 3.19 -9.86 -3.26
N LYS A 62 3.07 -11.20 -3.31
CA LYS A 62 2.91 -12.00 -2.11
C LYS A 62 4.21 -11.92 -1.30
N PHE A 63 4.09 -11.60 0.00
CA PHE A 63 5.24 -11.58 0.90
C PHE A 63 5.41 -12.94 1.61
N ASN A 64 4.30 -13.44 2.17
CA ASN A 64 4.22 -14.79 2.75
C ASN A 64 2.76 -15.23 2.74
N GLU A 65 2.40 -16.30 3.44
CA GLU A 65 1.05 -16.86 3.42
C GLU A 65 -0.01 -15.90 3.99
N ALA A 66 0.38 -14.98 4.86
CA ALA A 66 -0.55 -14.07 5.54
C ALA A 66 -0.39 -12.61 5.13
N ASP A 67 0.70 -12.25 4.47
CA ASP A 67 1.07 -10.86 4.22
C ASP A 67 1.27 -10.58 2.73
N TRP A 68 1.04 -9.33 2.35
CA TRP A 68 1.15 -8.86 0.97
C TRP A 68 1.94 -7.55 0.91
N THR A 69 2.62 -7.33 -0.20
CA THR A 69 3.40 -6.11 -0.42
C THR A 69 2.95 -5.42 -1.70
N ILE A 70 2.78 -4.10 -1.64
CA ILE A 70 2.59 -3.29 -2.84
C ILE A 70 3.68 -2.23 -2.93
N VAL A 71 4.06 -1.88 -4.14
CA VAL A 71 5.06 -0.85 -4.43
C VAL A 71 4.35 0.26 -5.18
N VAL A 72 4.39 1.47 -4.64
CA VAL A 72 3.62 2.61 -5.12
C VAL A 72 4.53 3.80 -5.39
N LYS A 73 4.30 4.49 -6.48
CA LYS A 73 5.00 5.73 -6.80
C LYS A 73 4.03 6.91 -6.75
N LYS A 74 4.41 7.96 -6.04
CA LYS A 74 3.65 9.20 -6.03
C LYS A 74 4.06 10.03 -7.25
N GLY A 75 3.18 10.08 -8.21
CA GLY A 75 3.43 10.77 -9.47
C GLY A 75 2.84 12.15 -9.56
#